data_c5b3e7b74fd6a821969c6b00159d59a8
#
_entry.id   c5b3e7b74fd6a821969c6b00159d59a8
#
_cell.length_a   1.000
_cell.length_b   1.000
_cell.length_c   1.000
_cell.angle_alpha   90.00
_cell.angle_beta   90.00
_cell.angle_gamma   90.00
#
_symmetry.space_group_name_H-M   'P 1'
#
loop_
_entity.id
_entity.type
_entity.pdbx_description
1 polymer ?
#
loop_
_entity_poly.entity_id
_entity_poly.type
_entity_poly.pdbx_seq_one_letter_code
_entity_poly.pdbx_strand_id
1 'polypeptide(L)'
;MTSPQAVAVTGARAPWRGVITEYRDRLPVTAGMPVITLQEGGTPLLAAPVLSARTGCDVHLKVEGLNPTGSFKDRGMTVAITVAAGSGAKAVICASTGNTSASAAAYAARAGMTCAVLVPAGKIAIGKLAQALVHGARLLQVDGSFDDCLELARKLAVDYPVALVNSVNPDRIQGQKTAAFEVVDALGGAPDVHCLPVGNAGNITAYWMGYKEYAAAGLATKLPRMFGFQASGASPIVDGAPVAHPQTIATAIRIGNPASWTLAEAARDESGGLIAKVTDREILAAYRLLAREEAVWGELGSSASVAGLLAVSASGQLPVGARVVCTVTGNGLKDPDWALSGAPAPTTVPADAAAAAAALGLA
;
A
#
# COMPACT_ATOMS: atom_id res chain seq x y z
N MET A 1 -31.31 -10.37 -30.98
CA MET A 1 -30.64 -9.38 -30.11
C MET A 1 -31.52 -9.21 -28.88
N THR A 2 -31.21 -9.90 -27.78
CA THR A 2 -31.94 -9.81 -26.53
C THR A 2 -31.30 -8.66 -25.72
N SER A 3 -32.11 -7.64 -25.39
CA SER A 3 -31.68 -6.53 -24.52
C SER A 3 -31.19 -7.06 -23.17
N PRO A 4 -30.08 -6.52 -22.60
CA PRO A 4 -29.66 -6.90 -21.26
C PRO A 4 -30.70 -6.42 -20.26
N GLN A 5 -31.27 -7.35 -19.49
CA GLN A 5 -32.14 -7.02 -18.37
C GLN A 5 -31.34 -6.22 -17.34
N ALA A 6 -31.85 -5.02 -17.03
CA ALA A 6 -31.32 -4.21 -15.93
C ALA A 6 -31.51 -4.97 -14.62
N VAL A 7 -30.40 -5.34 -13.98
CA VAL A 7 -30.41 -5.88 -12.62
C VAL A 7 -30.85 -4.76 -11.70
N ALA A 8 -32.04 -4.90 -11.10
CA ALA A 8 -32.52 -3.97 -10.08
C ALA A 8 -31.56 -3.99 -8.88
N VAL A 9 -30.87 -2.89 -8.63
CA VAL A 9 -30.05 -2.69 -7.43
C VAL A 9 -31.01 -2.44 -6.27
N THR A 10 -31.43 -3.52 -5.61
CA THR A 10 -32.24 -3.43 -4.39
C THR A 10 -31.30 -3.19 -3.21
N GLY A 11 -31.42 -2.02 -2.58
CA GLY A 11 -30.67 -1.60 -1.39
C GLY A 11 -29.46 -0.74 -1.76
N ALA A 12 -29.63 0.57 -1.90
CA ALA A 12 -28.53 1.51 -2.01
C ALA A 12 -27.66 1.41 -0.74
N ARG A 13 -26.47 0.78 -0.85
CA ARG A 13 -25.47 0.82 0.21
C ARG A 13 -25.13 2.28 0.48
N ALA A 14 -25.15 2.70 1.74
CA ALA A 14 -24.74 4.07 2.07
C ALA A 14 -23.34 4.35 1.48
N PRO A 15 -23.09 5.56 0.96
CA PRO A 15 -21.79 5.89 0.40
C PRO A 15 -20.70 5.73 1.47
N TRP A 16 -19.52 5.28 1.05
CA TRP A 16 -18.37 5.16 1.94
C TRP A 16 -17.97 6.52 2.53
N ARG A 17 -17.71 6.58 3.83
CA ARG A 17 -17.50 7.83 4.57
C ARG A 17 -16.09 8.00 5.12
N GLY A 18 -15.18 7.08 4.80
CA GLY A 18 -13.79 7.05 5.27
C GLY A 18 -13.58 6.14 6.48
N VAL A 19 -12.35 5.71 6.64
CA VAL A 19 -11.91 4.69 7.62
C VAL A 19 -12.39 4.97 9.03
N ILE A 20 -12.25 6.22 9.52
CA ILE A 20 -12.62 6.58 10.89
C ILE A 20 -14.13 6.49 11.11
N THR A 21 -14.93 6.90 10.13
CA THR A 21 -16.38 6.87 10.27
C THR A 21 -16.94 5.44 10.23
N GLU A 22 -16.37 4.61 9.36
CA GLU A 22 -16.84 3.23 9.19
C GLU A 22 -16.41 2.30 10.34
N TYR A 23 -15.23 2.56 10.96
CA TYR A 23 -14.64 1.67 11.96
C TYR A 23 -14.30 2.39 13.28
N ARG A 24 -15.06 3.45 13.63
CA ARG A 24 -14.76 4.31 14.78
C ARG A 24 -14.54 3.56 16.07
N ASP A 25 -15.39 2.58 16.37
CA ASP A 25 -15.37 1.80 17.62
C ASP A 25 -14.14 0.88 17.74
N ARG A 26 -13.37 0.75 16.66
CA ARG A 26 -12.14 -0.06 16.56
C ARG A 26 -10.87 0.77 16.44
N LEU A 27 -10.98 2.09 16.52
CA LEU A 27 -9.88 3.01 16.30
C LEU A 27 -9.64 3.88 17.53
N PRO A 28 -8.40 4.36 17.78
CA PRO A 28 -8.06 5.21 18.91
C PRO A 28 -8.56 6.66 18.71
N VAL A 29 -9.81 6.81 18.24
CA VAL A 29 -10.42 8.12 17.97
C VAL A 29 -11.56 8.33 18.93
N THR A 30 -11.31 9.15 19.98
CA THR A 30 -12.28 9.43 21.04
C THR A 30 -13.33 10.46 20.63
N ALA A 31 -14.39 10.56 21.41
CA ALA A 31 -15.39 11.61 21.25
C ALA A 31 -14.74 12.99 21.43
N GLY A 32 -15.07 13.94 20.54
CA GLY A 32 -14.49 15.29 20.57
C GLY A 32 -13.24 15.48 19.72
N MET A 33 -12.56 14.41 19.29
CA MET A 33 -11.50 14.55 18.28
C MET A 33 -12.09 14.95 16.91
N PRO A 34 -11.44 15.90 16.19
CA PRO A 34 -11.85 16.23 14.82
C PRO A 34 -11.59 15.04 13.89
N VAL A 35 -12.56 14.66 13.08
CA VAL A 35 -12.35 13.58 12.09
C VAL A 35 -11.72 14.20 10.84
N ILE A 36 -10.45 13.91 10.62
CA ILE A 36 -9.70 14.37 9.45
C ILE A 36 -9.72 13.26 8.41
N THR A 37 -10.52 13.39 7.38
CA THR A 37 -10.70 12.38 6.32
C THR A 37 -10.73 12.99 4.92
N LEU A 38 -10.24 12.23 3.95
CA LEU A 38 -10.40 12.40 2.51
C LEU A 38 -11.21 11.24 1.92
N GLN A 39 -11.98 10.52 2.77
CA GLN A 39 -12.76 9.33 2.44
C GLN A 39 -11.90 8.15 1.96
N GLU A 40 -10.73 8.03 2.52
CA GLU A 40 -9.81 6.88 2.32
C GLU A 40 -10.44 5.58 2.78
N GLY A 41 -9.92 4.47 2.27
CA GLY A 41 -10.51 3.14 2.46
C GLY A 41 -11.63 2.85 1.47
N GLY A 42 -12.44 1.82 1.73
CA GLY A 42 -13.45 1.35 0.78
C GLY A 42 -12.85 0.93 -0.56
N THR A 43 -11.57 0.61 -0.59
CA THR A 43 -10.86 0.28 -1.83
C THR A 43 -11.37 -1.02 -2.42
N PRO A 44 -11.41 -1.14 -3.77
CA PRO A 44 -11.91 -2.33 -4.42
C PRO A 44 -11.15 -3.60 -4.02
N LEU A 45 -11.89 -4.69 -3.89
CA LEU A 45 -11.39 -6.05 -3.86
C LEU A 45 -11.83 -6.72 -5.17
N LEU A 46 -10.92 -6.80 -6.14
CA LEU A 46 -11.20 -7.26 -7.50
C LEU A 46 -10.84 -8.73 -7.66
N ALA A 47 -11.72 -9.53 -8.26
CA ALA A 47 -11.34 -10.86 -8.71
C ALA A 47 -10.25 -10.76 -9.79
N ALA A 48 -9.27 -11.67 -9.76
CA ALA A 48 -8.13 -11.70 -10.67
C ALA A 48 -8.15 -13.01 -11.48
N PRO A 49 -8.92 -13.06 -12.57
CA PRO A 49 -9.18 -14.31 -13.30
C PRO A 49 -7.94 -14.92 -13.94
N VAL A 50 -7.01 -14.10 -14.45
CA VAL A 50 -5.76 -14.60 -15.04
C VAL A 50 -4.84 -15.19 -13.98
N LEU A 51 -4.70 -14.53 -12.84
CA LEU A 51 -3.94 -15.06 -11.70
C LEU A 51 -4.60 -16.31 -11.13
N SER A 52 -5.92 -16.35 -11.06
CA SER A 52 -6.67 -17.53 -10.63
C SER A 52 -6.42 -18.73 -11.54
N ALA A 53 -6.49 -18.53 -12.84
CA ALA A 53 -6.20 -19.59 -13.81
C ALA A 53 -4.75 -20.07 -13.74
N ARG A 54 -3.78 -19.16 -13.52
CA ARG A 54 -2.34 -19.49 -13.42
C ARG A 54 -1.98 -20.26 -12.16
N THR A 55 -2.69 -20.00 -11.06
CA THR A 55 -2.35 -20.54 -9.73
C THR A 55 -3.25 -21.71 -9.29
N GLY A 56 -4.40 -21.90 -9.96
CA GLY A 56 -5.44 -22.84 -9.50
C GLY A 56 -6.14 -22.42 -8.20
N CYS A 57 -6.08 -21.13 -7.84
CA CYS A 57 -6.64 -20.55 -6.63
C CYS A 57 -7.75 -19.53 -6.97
N ASP A 58 -8.55 -19.14 -5.99
CA ASP A 58 -9.50 -18.02 -6.08
C ASP A 58 -8.77 -16.73 -5.66
N VAL A 59 -8.18 -16.01 -6.63
CA VAL A 59 -7.31 -14.86 -6.38
C VAL A 59 -8.07 -13.55 -6.48
N HIS A 60 -7.87 -12.68 -5.47
CA HIS A 60 -8.41 -11.33 -5.42
C HIS A 60 -7.29 -10.30 -5.20
N LEU A 61 -7.46 -9.11 -5.78
CA LEU A 61 -6.57 -7.97 -5.62
C LEU A 61 -7.22 -6.89 -4.74
N LYS A 62 -6.62 -6.58 -3.59
CA LYS A 62 -6.98 -5.43 -2.76
C LYS A 62 -6.25 -4.21 -3.28
N VAL A 63 -6.96 -3.33 -4.01
CA VAL A 63 -6.36 -2.24 -4.78
C VAL A 63 -6.21 -0.98 -3.94
N GLU A 64 -5.23 -0.96 -3.06
CA GLU A 64 -4.93 0.17 -2.16
C GLU A 64 -4.40 1.42 -2.88
N GLY A 65 -3.93 1.26 -4.11
CA GLY A 65 -3.54 2.37 -4.99
C GLY A 65 -4.68 3.32 -5.36
N LEU A 66 -5.93 2.99 -5.05
CA LEU A 66 -7.11 3.83 -5.26
C LEU A 66 -7.50 4.68 -4.04
N ASN A 67 -6.73 4.66 -2.97
CA ASN A 67 -6.85 5.66 -1.90
C ASN A 67 -6.55 7.08 -2.44
N PRO A 68 -7.03 8.15 -1.77
CA PRO A 68 -6.95 9.54 -2.26
C PRO A 68 -5.58 10.02 -2.70
N THR A 69 -4.49 9.68 -1.97
CA THR A 69 -3.14 10.05 -2.39
C THR A 69 -2.42 8.96 -3.18
N GLY A 70 -3.14 7.90 -3.57
CA GLY A 70 -2.62 6.83 -4.40
C GLY A 70 -1.88 5.73 -3.64
N SER A 71 -2.10 5.54 -2.34
CA SER A 71 -1.53 4.40 -1.60
C SER A 71 -2.24 4.09 -0.28
N PHE A 72 -2.00 2.88 0.25
CA PHE A 72 -2.48 2.42 1.56
C PHE A 72 -2.08 3.32 2.74
N LYS A 73 -1.09 4.22 2.53
CA LYS A 73 -0.62 5.14 3.60
C LYS A 73 -1.73 6.01 4.15
N ASP A 74 -2.73 6.31 3.34
CA ASP A 74 -3.86 7.15 3.71
C ASP A 74 -4.67 6.60 4.88
N ARG A 75 -4.82 5.28 4.96
CA ARG A 75 -5.53 4.63 6.08
C ARG A 75 -4.90 4.92 7.43
N GLY A 76 -3.57 4.81 7.50
CA GLY A 76 -2.84 5.14 8.73
C GLY A 76 -2.76 6.64 8.97
N MET A 77 -2.70 7.42 7.90
CA MET A 77 -2.50 8.86 8.01
C MET A 77 -3.75 9.58 8.52
N THR A 78 -4.94 9.16 8.08
CA THR A 78 -6.21 9.73 8.60
C THR A 78 -6.29 9.60 10.11
N VAL A 79 -5.92 8.44 10.68
CA VAL A 79 -5.94 8.20 12.14
C VAL A 79 -4.84 9.00 12.82
N ALA A 80 -3.60 8.94 12.34
CA ALA A 80 -2.48 9.65 12.95
C ALA A 80 -2.68 11.18 12.98
N ILE A 81 -3.19 11.77 11.90
CA ILE A 81 -3.48 13.21 11.84
C ILE A 81 -4.67 13.59 12.72
N THR A 82 -5.71 12.75 12.77
CA THR A 82 -6.87 12.95 13.66
C THR A 82 -6.43 12.96 15.13
N VAL A 83 -5.62 11.99 15.55
CA VAL A 83 -5.09 11.91 16.92
C VAL A 83 -4.16 13.10 17.22
N ALA A 84 -3.26 13.45 16.29
CA ALA A 84 -2.38 14.61 16.42
C ALA A 84 -3.16 15.92 16.58
N ALA A 85 -4.18 16.15 15.77
CA ALA A 85 -5.05 17.32 15.85
C ALA A 85 -5.83 17.34 17.18
N GLY A 86 -6.38 16.18 17.59
CA GLY A 86 -7.07 16.04 18.88
C GLY A 86 -6.18 16.27 20.09
N SER A 87 -4.87 16.02 19.97
CA SER A 87 -3.87 16.27 21.00
C SER A 87 -3.29 17.71 20.96
N GLY A 88 -3.78 18.56 20.06
CA GLY A 88 -3.36 19.96 19.96
C GLY A 88 -2.03 20.19 19.23
N ALA A 89 -1.52 19.22 18.48
CA ALA A 89 -0.34 19.41 17.65
C ALA A 89 -0.57 20.51 16.59
N LYS A 90 0.43 21.37 16.39
CA LYS A 90 0.36 22.48 15.44
C LYS A 90 0.92 22.11 14.07
N ALA A 91 1.75 21.08 14.04
CA ALA A 91 2.39 20.59 12.83
C ALA A 91 2.57 19.08 12.89
N VAL A 92 2.77 18.48 11.72
CA VAL A 92 3.23 17.10 11.60
C VAL A 92 4.56 17.07 10.85
N ILE A 93 5.37 16.06 11.17
CA ILE A 93 6.67 15.88 10.57
C ILE A 93 6.88 14.43 10.13
N CYS A 94 7.53 14.25 8.99
CA CYS A 94 8.00 12.93 8.56
C CYS A 94 9.33 13.01 7.82
N ALA A 95 10.16 11.98 7.97
CA ALA A 95 11.32 11.72 7.13
C ALA A 95 10.91 10.73 6.04
N SER A 96 10.61 11.20 4.82
CA SER A 96 10.18 10.35 3.70
C SER A 96 10.18 11.13 2.39
N THR A 97 10.58 10.48 1.29
CA THR A 97 10.50 11.02 -0.08
C THR A 97 9.40 10.36 -0.92
N GLY A 98 8.51 9.55 -0.33
CA GLY A 98 7.56 8.73 -1.10
C GLY A 98 6.12 8.82 -0.59
N ASN A 99 5.41 7.69 -0.62
CA ASN A 99 3.97 7.61 -0.29
C ASN A 99 3.63 8.17 1.11
N THR A 100 4.53 8.08 2.08
CA THR A 100 4.29 8.63 3.42
C THR A 100 4.25 10.15 3.42
N SER A 101 5.18 10.82 2.75
CA SER A 101 5.19 12.30 2.67
C SER A 101 4.00 12.84 1.87
N ALA A 102 3.64 12.17 0.77
CA ALA A 102 2.46 12.53 -0.02
C ALA A 102 1.17 12.47 0.82
N SER A 103 0.97 11.38 1.55
CA SER A 103 -0.19 11.20 2.43
C SER A 103 -0.15 12.21 3.60
N ALA A 104 1.00 12.37 4.28
CA ALA A 104 1.13 13.32 5.39
C ALA A 104 0.78 14.76 4.98
N ALA A 105 1.26 15.21 3.82
CA ALA A 105 0.99 16.54 3.32
C ALA A 105 -0.51 16.75 3.01
N ALA A 106 -1.16 15.78 2.35
CA ALA A 106 -2.59 15.87 2.00
C ALA A 106 -3.48 15.95 3.25
N TYR A 107 -3.26 15.07 4.23
CA TYR A 107 -4.07 15.03 5.45
C TYR A 107 -3.75 16.18 6.40
N ALA A 108 -2.49 16.65 6.45
CA ALA A 108 -2.15 17.88 7.17
C ALA A 108 -2.83 19.11 6.57
N ALA A 109 -2.82 19.24 5.25
CA ALA A 109 -3.56 20.32 4.55
C ALA A 109 -5.06 20.26 4.87
N ARG A 110 -5.66 19.06 4.89
CA ARG A 110 -7.07 18.87 5.27
C ARG A 110 -7.36 19.27 6.72
N ALA A 111 -6.37 19.09 7.62
CA ALA A 111 -6.46 19.45 9.02
C ALA A 111 -6.11 20.93 9.30
N GLY A 112 -5.67 21.71 8.33
CA GLY A 112 -5.13 23.06 8.52
C GLY A 112 -3.81 23.07 9.29
N MET A 113 -3.04 21.99 9.29
CA MET A 113 -1.78 21.82 9.99
C MET A 113 -0.58 22.04 9.06
N THR A 114 0.54 22.52 9.58
CA THR A 114 1.80 22.53 8.83
C THR A 114 2.32 21.10 8.69
N CYS A 115 2.71 20.70 7.48
CA CYS A 115 3.45 19.46 7.22
C CYS A 115 4.90 19.78 6.91
N ALA A 116 5.84 19.22 7.68
CA ALA A 116 7.27 19.28 7.41
C ALA A 116 7.76 17.91 6.91
N VAL A 117 8.49 17.90 5.79
CA VAL A 117 9.11 16.71 5.22
C VAL A 117 10.62 16.86 5.26
N LEU A 118 11.31 16.00 6.00
CA LEU A 118 12.76 15.98 6.11
C LEU A 118 13.35 15.02 5.08
N VAL A 119 14.38 15.48 4.39
CA VAL A 119 15.10 14.68 3.37
C VAL A 119 16.59 14.97 3.46
N PRO A 120 17.47 14.00 3.16
CA PRO A 120 18.91 14.22 3.08
C PRO A 120 19.26 15.24 1.99
N ALA A 121 20.20 16.14 2.27
CA ALA A 121 20.69 17.08 1.27
C ALA A 121 21.31 16.36 0.08
N GLY A 122 21.11 16.92 -1.13
CA GLY A 122 21.71 16.40 -2.37
C GLY A 122 21.11 15.10 -2.93
N LYS A 123 20.11 14.48 -2.28
CA LYS A 123 19.50 13.20 -2.70
C LYS A 123 17.99 13.34 -3.00
N ILE A 124 17.58 14.45 -3.61
CA ILE A 124 16.17 14.73 -3.83
C ILE A 124 15.74 14.35 -5.24
N ALA A 125 14.90 13.34 -5.38
CA ALA A 125 14.09 13.13 -6.57
C ALA A 125 12.83 14.01 -6.47
N ILE A 126 12.88 15.24 -6.99
CA ILE A 126 11.78 16.23 -6.88
C ILE A 126 10.46 15.64 -7.39
N GLY A 127 10.47 14.82 -8.45
CA GLY A 127 9.27 14.16 -8.97
C GLY A 127 8.56 13.29 -7.94
N LYS A 128 9.30 12.61 -7.05
CA LYS A 128 8.70 11.80 -5.96
C LYS A 128 8.10 12.64 -4.83
N LEU A 129 8.51 13.90 -4.71
CA LEU A 129 7.99 14.86 -3.73
C LEU A 129 6.91 15.78 -4.30
N ALA A 130 6.66 15.72 -5.61
CA ALA A 130 5.73 16.64 -6.29
C ALA A 130 4.35 16.65 -5.60
N GLN A 131 3.84 15.48 -5.22
CA GLN A 131 2.55 15.39 -4.53
C GLN A 131 2.58 16.03 -3.13
N ALA A 132 3.65 15.86 -2.35
CA ALA A 132 3.78 16.52 -1.05
C ALA A 132 3.92 18.05 -1.20
N LEU A 133 4.67 18.50 -2.19
CA LEU A 133 4.87 19.93 -2.46
C LEU A 133 3.58 20.63 -2.90
N VAL A 134 2.79 20.01 -3.80
CA VAL A 134 1.52 20.61 -4.26
C VAL A 134 0.48 20.68 -3.14
N HIS A 135 0.55 19.81 -2.15
CA HIS A 135 -0.26 19.89 -0.93
C HIS A 135 0.30 20.88 0.11
N GLY A 136 1.35 21.64 -0.22
CA GLY A 136 1.90 22.70 0.63
C GLY A 136 2.86 22.23 1.73
N ALA A 137 3.43 21.02 1.61
CA ALA A 137 4.44 20.58 2.58
C ALA A 137 5.70 21.45 2.52
N ARG A 138 6.26 21.75 3.69
CA ARG A 138 7.55 22.42 3.83
C ARG A 138 8.67 21.37 3.75
N LEU A 139 9.50 21.46 2.73
CA LEU A 139 10.63 20.56 2.55
C LEU A 139 11.85 21.13 3.29
N LEU A 140 12.41 20.34 4.20
CA LEU A 140 13.64 20.67 4.92
C LEU A 140 14.74 19.70 4.51
N GLN A 141 15.82 20.24 3.92
CA GLN A 141 17.02 19.47 3.61
C GLN A 141 17.91 19.40 4.84
N VAL A 142 18.26 18.21 5.26
CA VAL A 142 19.14 17.94 6.40
C VAL A 142 20.52 17.57 5.85
N ASP A 143 21.55 18.22 6.34
CA ASP A 143 22.94 17.85 6.05
C ASP A 143 23.28 16.59 6.84
N GLY A 144 22.99 15.43 6.23
CA GLY A 144 23.12 14.13 6.86
C GLY A 144 22.46 13.01 6.07
N SER A 145 22.34 11.85 6.71
CA SER A 145 21.73 10.65 6.17
C SER A 145 20.18 10.65 6.37
N PHE A 146 19.51 9.62 5.86
CA PHE A 146 18.11 9.38 6.13
C PHE A 146 17.84 9.10 7.64
N ASP A 147 18.77 8.42 8.30
CA ASP A 147 18.67 8.12 9.72
C ASP A 147 18.78 9.41 10.56
N ASP A 148 19.66 10.34 10.16
CA ASP A 148 19.76 11.67 10.79
C ASP A 148 18.45 12.48 10.62
N CYS A 149 17.80 12.39 9.45
CA CYS A 149 16.47 12.98 9.23
C CYS A 149 15.43 12.40 10.20
N LEU A 150 15.43 11.09 10.41
CA LEU A 150 14.48 10.42 11.29
C LEU A 150 14.75 10.75 12.76
N GLU A 151 16.02 10.81 13.17
CA GLU A 151 16.39 11.20 14.53
C GLU A 151 16.02 12.67 14.81
N LEU A 152 16.31 13.58 13.90
CA LEU A 152 15.88 14.97 14.00
C LEU A 152 14.35 15.10 14.10
N ALA A 153 13.61 14.32 13.29
CA ALA A 153 12.16 14.32 13.36
C ALA A 153 11.63 13.83 14.72
N ARG A 154 12.26 12.81 15.32
CA ARG A 154 11.93 12.32 16.66
C ARG A 154 12.20 13.38 17.72
N LYS A 155 13.36 14.03 17.65
CA LYS A 155 13.73 15.10 18.60
C LYS A 155 12.77 16.27 18.51
N LEU A 156 12.41 16.70 17.31
CA LEU A 156 11.41 17.78 17.13
C LEU A 156 10.04 17.41 17.71
N ALA A 157 9.64 16.14 17.63
CA ALA A 157 8.37 15.68 18.19
C ALA A 157 8.38 15.60 19.72
N VAL A 158 9.55 15.53 20.35
CA VAL A 158 9.70 15.58 21.82
C VAL A 158 9.72 17.02 22.32
N ASP A 159 10.47 17.91 21.64
CA ASP A 159 10.79 19.24 22.13
C ASP A 159 9.74 20.30 21.74
N TYR A 160 8.88 20.02 20.74
CA TYR A 160 7.94 20.99 20.17
C TYR A 160 6.54 20.36 19.96
N PRO A 161 5.47 21.16 19.81
CA PRO A 161 4.11 20.67 19.55
C PRO A 161 3.95 20.17 18.11
N VAL A 162 4.77 19.18 17.73
CA VAL A 162 4.86 18.54 16.42
C VAL A 162 4.62 17.04 16.56
N ALA A 163 3.75 16.48 15.76
CA ALA A 163 3.53 15.02 15.76
C ALA A 163 4.35 14.33 14.69
N LEU A 164 5.10 13.29 15.08
CA LEU A 164 5.83 12.42 14.16
C LEU A 164 4.86 11.44 13.51
N VAL A 165 4.78 11.44 12.16
CA VAL A 165 3.88 10.58 11.39
C VAL A 165 4.60 9.58 10.48
N ASN A 166 5.81 9.18 10.84
CA ASN A 166 6.56 8.08 10.21
C ASN A 166 5.92 6.71 10.49
N SER A 167 6.43 5.65 9.88
CA SER A 167 5.94 4.27 10.06
C SER A 167 6.04 3.73 11.49
N VAL A 168 6.81 4.38 12.34
CA VAL A 168 6.93 4.08 13.78
C VAL A 168 5.75 4.58 14.62
N ASN A 169 4.89 5.44 14.06
CA ASN A 169 3.71 5.95 14.78
C ASN A 169 2.66 4.84 14.92
N PRO A 170 2.22 4.48 16.15
CA PRO A 170 1.29 3.38 16.39
C PRO A 170 -0.10 3.62 15.80
N ASP A 171 -0.57 4.86 15.75
CA ASP A 171 -1.89 5.19 15.20
C ASP A 171 -1.99 4.86 13.72
N ARG A 172 -0.85 4.88 13.01
CA ARG A 172 -0.80 4.46 11.61
C ARG A 172 -1.11 2.97 11.43
N ILE A 173 -0.63 2.11 12.33
CA ILE A 173 -0.96 0.68 12.32
C ILE A 173 -2.45 0.48 12.56
N GLN A 174 -3.03 1.24 13.49
CA GLN A 174 -4.46 1.18 13.78
C GLN A 174 -5.32 1.54 12.56
N GLY A 175 -4.95 2.58 11.81
CA GLY A 175 -5.67 2.92 10.58
C GLY A 175 -5.49 1.87 9.49
N GLN A 176 -4.27 1.35 9.30
CA GLN A 176 -3.97 0.35 8.26
C GLN A 176 -4.67 -1.00 8.50
N LYS A 177 -4.90 -1.42 9.77
CA LYS A 177 -5.57 -2.69 10.08
C LYS A 177 -6.98 -2.78 9.49
N THR A 178 -7.63 -1.65 9.24
CA THR A 178 -8.98 -1.58 8.66
C THR A 178 -9.07 -2.18 7.26
N ALA A 179 -7.97 -2.28 6.54
CA ALA A 179 -7.93 -2.95 5.25
C ALA A 179 -8.23 -4.46 5.36
N ALA A 180 -7.83 -5.10 6.47
CA ALA A 180 -8.21 -6.49 6.77
C ALA A 180 -9.71 -6.62 7.06
N PHE A 181 -10.30 -5.63 7.74
CA PHE A 181 -11.75 -5.60 8.00
C PHE A 181 -12.51 -5.58 6.68
N GLU A 182 -12.16 -4.66 5.77
CA GLU A 182 -12.78 -4.56 4.45
C GLU A 182 -12.65 -5.85 3.62
N VAL A 183 -11.52 -6.55 3.73
CA VAL A 183 -11.35 -7.85 3.05
C VAL A 183 -12.33 -8.88 3.60
N VAL A 184 -12.46 -8.98 4.93
CA VAL A 184 -13.40 -9.91 5.57
C VAL A 184 -14.84 -9.54 5.25
N ASP A 185 -15.19 -8.26 5.31
CA ASP A 185 -16.55 -7.77 5.01
C ASP A 185 -16.93 -8.04 3.54
N ALA A 186 -15.99 -7.89 2.61
CA ALA A 186 -16.23 -8.11 1.19
C ALA A 186 -16.34 -9.59 0.82
N LEU A 187 -15.55 -10.47 1.46
CA LEU A 187 -15.51 -11.91 1.17
C LEU A 187 -16.50 -12.73 2.00
N GLY A 188 -17.11 -12.13 3.02
CA GLY A 188 -17.90 -12.84 4.03
C GLY A 188 -17.07 -13.73 4.94
N GLY A 189 -15.77 -13.48 5.06
CA GLY A 189 -14.81 -14.22 5.88
C GLY A 189 -13.36 -13.95 5.49
N ALA A 190 -12.41 -14.39 6.30
CA ALA A 190 -10.99 -14.24 5.98
C ALA A 190 -10.57 -15.15 4.81
N PRO A 191 -9.62 -14.73 3.95
CA PRO A 191 -9.03 -15.59 2.92
C PRO A 191 -8.22 -16.74 3.56
N ASP A 192 -7.76 -17.70 2.76
CA ASP A 192 -6.84 -18.74 3.22
C ASP A 192 -5.41 -18.20 3.30
N VAL A 193 -5.05 -17.34 2.36
CA VAL A 193 -3.72 -16.72 2.26
C VAL A 193 -3.86 -15.24 1.95
N HIS A 194 -3.05 -14.40 2.60
CA HIS A 194 -2.93 -12.99 2.25
C HIS A 194 -1.48 -12.65 1.88
N CYS A 195 -1.25 -12.23 0.64
CA CYS A 195 0.05 -11.87 0.09
C CYS A 195 0.28 -10.36 0.16
N LEU A 196 1.41 -9.92 0.73
CA LEU A 196 1.74 -8.50 0.90
C LEU A 196 3.20 -8.21 0.53
N PRO A 197 3.50 -7.03 -0.04
CA PRO A 197 4.86 -6.52 -0.09
C PRO A 197 5.36 -6.18 1.32
N VAL A 198 6.64 -6.43 1.59
CA VAL A 198 7.26 -6.12 2.88
C VAL A 198 8.46 -5.20 2.68
N GLY A 199 8.30 -3.93 3.10
CA GLY A 199 9.38 -2.95 3.25
C GLY A 199 9.62 -2.67 4.74
N ASN A 200 9.04 -1.58 5.30
CA ASN A 200 9.07 -1.29 6.74
C ASN A 200 8.25 -2.25 7.61
N ALA A 201 7.62 -3.25 7.02
CA ALA A 201 6.87 -4.32 7.65
C ALA A 201 5.58 -3.90 8.40
N GLY A 202 5.27 -2.61 8.50
CA GLY A 202 4.07 -2.12 9.21
C GLY A 202 2.76 -2.58 8.56
N ASN A 203 2.72 -2.79 7.24
CA ASN A 203 1.49 -3.17 6.55
C ASN A 203 1.07 -4.62 6.87
N ILE A 204 2.00 -5.59 6.80
CA ILE A 204 1.73 -6.99 7.18
C ILE A 204 1.34 -7.09 8.66
N THR A 205 2.01 -6.32 9.54
CA THR A 205 1.67 -6.20 10.96
C THR A 205 0.23 -5.72 11.15
N ALA A 206 -0.16 -4.67 10.42
CA ALA A 206 -1.50 -4.08 10.52
C ALA A 206 -2.59 -5.04 10.03
N TYR A 207 -2.40 -5.69 8.89
CA TYR A 207 -3.36 -6.68 8.38
C TYR A 207 -3.52 -7.85 9.36
N TRP A 208 -2.42 -8.37 9.91
CA TRP A 208 -2.48 -9.44 10.91
C TRP A 208 -3.23 -9.01 12.16
N MET A 209 -2.96 -7.80 12.67
CA MET A 209 -3.71 -7.22 13.78
C MET A 209 -5.22 -7.16 13.48
N GLY A 210 -5.59 -6.68 12.30
CA GLY A 210 -6.99 -6.57 11.89
C GLY A 210 -7.68 -7.93 11.79
N TYR A 211 -7.06 -8.92 11.18
CA TYR A 211 -7.61 -10.27 11.11
C TYR A 211 -7.82 -10.89 12.50
N LYS A 212 -6.84 -10.75 13.41
CA LYS A 212 -6.98 -11.21 14.80
C LYS A 212 -8.13 -10.52 15.53
N GLU A 213 -8.26 -9.21 15.33
CA GLU A 213 -9.34 -8.43 15.97
C GLU A 213 -10.74 -8.86 15.47
N TYR A 214 -10.89 -9.09 14.16
CA TYR A 214 -12.16 -9.56 13.59
C TYR A 214 -12.49 -11.00 14.01
N ALA A 215 -11.51 -11.87 14.09
CA ALA A 215 -11.69 -13.22 14.59
C ALA A 215 -12.11 -13.23 16.07
N ALA A 216 -11.45 -12.42 16.90
CA ALA A 216 -11.81 -12.27 18.33
C ALA A 216 -13.23 -11.68 18.52
N ALA A 217 -13.70 -10.86 17.60
CA ALA A 217 -15.05 -10.31 17.58
C ALA A 217 -16.10 -11.27 16.97
N GLY A 218 -15.71 -12.47 16.54
CA GLY A 218 -16.61 -13.45 15.90
C GLY A 218 -17.03 -13.10 14.46
N LEU A 219 -16.37 -12.10 13.84
CA LEU A 219 -16.66 -11.64 12.47
C LEU A 219 -15.90 -12.44 11.40
N ALA A 220 -14.91 -13.22 11.81
CA ALA A 220 -14.22 -14.18 10.96
C ALA A 220 -14.05 -15.51 11.71
N THR A 221 -14.33 -16.63 11.04
CA THR A 221 -14.27 -17.98 11.62
C THR A 221 -12.88 -18.61 11.51
N LYS A 222 -11.99 -18.01 10.71
CA LYS A 222 -10.60 -18.44 10.51
C LYS A 222 -9.67 -17.24 10.38
N LEU A 223 -8.39 -17.49 10.47
CA LEU A 223 -7.31 -16.53 10.21
C LEU A 223 -6.57 -16.92 8.93
N PRO A 224 -6.12 -15.95 8.10
CA PRO A 224 -5.31 -16.25 6.94
C PRO A 224 -3.88 -16.60 7.31
N ARG A 225 -3.20 -17.37 6.47
CA ARG A 225 -1.74 -17.41 6.46
C ARG A 225 -1.20 -16.11 5.84
N MET A 226 -0.31 -15.42 6.55
CA MET A 226 0.27 -14.16 6.09
C MET A 226 1.54 -14.42 5.27
N PHE A 227 1.52 -14.09 3.99
CA PHE A 227 2.66 -14.27 3.09
C PHE A 227 3.26 -12.91 2.74
N GLY A 228 4.43 -12.62 3.31
CA GLY A 228 5.18 -11.39 3.07
C GLY A 228 6.26 -11.58 2.00
N PHE A 229 6.47 -10.57 1.15
CA PHE A 229 7.49 -10.64 0.11
C PHE A 229 8.38 -9.41 0.11
N GLN A 230 9.69 -9.62 0.28
CA GLN A 230 10.74 -8.60 0.18
C GLN A 230 11.41 -8.68 -1.20
N ALA A 231 11.94 -7.56 -1.69
CA ALA A 231 12.81 -7.59 -2.86
C ALA A 231 14.16 -8.20 -2.49
N SER A 232 14.73 -9.06 -3.33
CA SER A 232 15.94 -9.83 -3.01
C SER A 232 17.17 -8.97 -2.69
N GLY A 233 17.26 -7.76 -3.24
CA GLY A 233 18.32 -6.80 -2.88
C GLY A 233 17.98 -5.92 -1.67
N ALA A 234 16.85 -6.15 -0.99
CA ALA A 234 16.39 -5.46 0.21
C ALA A 234 15.55 -6.43 1.07
N SER A 235 16.15 -7.56 1.50
CA SER A 235 15.46 -8.68 2.16
C SER A 235 15.95 -8.96 3.59
N PRO A 236 16.09 -7.93 4.46
CA PRO A 236 16.71 -8.08 5.77
C PRO A 236 16.02 -9.13 6.66
N ILE A 237 14.69 -9.24 6.64
CA ILE A 237 13.96 -10.23 7.46
C ILE A 237 14.24 -11.66 6.98
N VAL A 238 14.33 -11.88 5.65
CA VAL A 238 14.65 -13.19 5.09
C VAL A 238 16.11 -13.56 5.36
N ASP A 239 17.01 -12.58 5.27
CA ASP A 239 18.46 -12.78 5.45
C ASP A 239 18.87 -12.80 6.94
N GLY A 240 17.97 -12.41 7.84
CA GLY A 240 18.19 -12.40 9.29
C GLY A 240 19.11 -11.27 9.79
N ALA A 241 19.43 -10.29 8.92
CA ALA A 241 20.33 -9.19 9.25
C ALA A 241 19.98 -7.91 8.46
N PRO A 242 20.21 -6.70 9.00
CA PRO A 242 20.04 -5.46 8.27
C PRO A 242 20.91 -5.40 7.02
N VAL A 243 20.35 -4.87 5.93
CA VAL A 243 21.04 -4.63 4.66
C VAL A 243 21.49 -3.17 4.62
N ALA A 244 22.80 -2.92 4.68
CA ALA A 244 23.35 -1.56 4.75
C ALA A 244 23.09 -0.73 3.49
N HIS A 245 23.12 -1.38 2.32
CA HIS A 245 22.92 -0.73 1.02
C HIS A 245 21.86 -1.45 0.20
N PRO A 246 20.56 -1.30 0.56
CA PRO A 246 19.49 -2.01 -0.12
C PRO A 246 19.35 -1.52 -1.58
N GLN A 247 19.23 -2.46 -2.52
CA GLN A 247 19.14 -2.20 -3.94
C GLN A 247 17.94 -2.94 -4.53
N THR A 248 17.00 -2.21 -5.12
CA THR A 248 15.88 -2.77 -5.88
C THR A 248 15.20 -1.69 -6.71
N ILE A 249 14.58 -2.09 -7.82
CA ILE A 249 13.70 -1.23 -8.61
C ILE A 249 12.40 -0.88 -7.86
N ALA A 250 11.98 -1.73 -6.93
CA ALA A 250 10.79 -1.56 -6.10
C ALA A 250 11.04 -0.57 -4.95
N THR A 251 11.20 0.72 -5.29
CA THR A 251 11.66 1.77 -4.37
C THR A 251 10.82 1.91 -3.10
N ALA A 252 9.52 1.62 -3.14
CA ALA A 252 8.62 1.69 -1.99
C ALA A 252 8.92 0.65 -0.89
N ILE A 253 9.60 -0.46 -1.26
CA ILE A 253 10.03 -1.53 -0.34
C ILE A 253 11.56 -1.65 -0.23
N ARG A 254 12.32 -0.66 -0.72
CA ARG A 254 13.79 -0.61 -0.62
C ARG A 254 14.21 -0.18 0.78
N ILE A 255 14.02 -1.09 1.73
CA ILE A 255 14.27 -0.87 3.16
C ILE A 255 15.29 -1.89 3.66
N GLY A 256 16.39 -1.41 4.21
CA GLY A 256 17.46 -2.26 4.73
C GLY A 256 17.28 -2.64 6.21
N ASN A 257 16.50 -1.87 6.99
CA ASN A 257 16.22 -2.14 8.40
C ASN A 257 14.75 -1.78 8.71
N PRO A 258 13.83 -2.74 8.64
CA PRO A 258 12.39 -2.51 8.84
C PRO A 258 12.05 -2.06 10.26
N ALA A 259 11.26 -1.00 10.39
CA ALA A 259 10.83 -0.48 11.69
C ALA A 259 9.91 -1.45 12.46
N SER A 260 9.16 -2.31 11.76
CA SER A 260 8.24 -3.29 12.37
C SER A 260 8.75 -4.73 12.20
N TRP A 261 10.06 -4.95 12.26
CA TRP A 261 10.70 -6.25 12.03
C TRP A 261 10.07 -7.36 12.87
N THR A 262 10.20 -7.28 14.18
CA THR A 262 9.69 -8.28 15.14
C THR A 262 8.18 -8.52 14.99
N LEU A 263 7.41 -7.48 14.72
CA LEU A 263 5.96 -7.60 14.53
C LEU A 263 5.60 -8.33 13.22
N ALA A 264 6.42 -8.19 12.19
CA ALA A 264 6.23 -8.93 10.93
C ALA A 264 6.61 -10.41 11.09
N GLU A 265 7.66 -10.70 11.86
CA GLU A 265 8.01 -12.09 12.23
C GLU A 265 6.90 -12.73 13.04
N ALA A 266 6.34 -12.02 14.02
CA ALA A 266 5.17 -12.48 14.77
C ALA A 266 3.97 -12.75 13.85
N ALA A 267 3.69 -11.86 12.89
CA ALA A 267 2.61 -12.08 11.92
C ALA A 267 2.85 -13.33 11.05
N ARG A 268 4.09 -13.57 10.61
CA ARG A 268 4.49 -14.79 9.90
C ARG A 268 4.27 -16.04 10.76
N ASP A 269 4.83 -16.05 11.95
CA ASP A 269 4.91 -17.24 12.80
C ASP A 269 3.53 -17.61 13.39
N GLU A 270 2.81 -16.64 13.94
CA GLU A 270 1.47 -16.83 14.50
C GLU A 270 0.45 -17.29 13.44
N SER A 271 0.59 -16.84 12.19
CA SER A 271 -0.32 -17.20 11.10
C SER A 271 0.04 -18.52 10.41
N GLY A 272 1.19 -19.12 10.73
CA GLY A 272 1.77 -20.24 9.98
C GLY A 272 2.08 -19.84 8.53
N GLY A 273 2.39 -18.57 8.31
CA GLY A 273 2.71 -17.98 7.01
C GLY A 273 4.20 -18.05 6.66
N LEU A 274 4.63 -17.15 5.77
CA LEU A 274 6.02 -17.03 5.39
C LEU A 274 6.40 -15.58 5.08
N ILE A 275 7.70 -15.27 5.18
CA ILE A 275 8.30 -14.10 4.55
C ILE A 275 9.42 -14.60 3.64
N ALA A 276 9.29 -14.30 2.35
CA ALA A 276 10.21 -14.74 1.31
C ALA A 276 10.73 -13.56 0.49
N LYS A 277 11.67 -13.82 -0.41
CA LYS A 277 12.19 -12.78 -1.31
C LYS A 277 11.87 -13.09 -2.77
N VAL A 278 11.64 -12.03 -3.53
CA VAL A 278 11.42 -12.06 -4.97
C VAL A 278 12.44 -11.17 -5.66
N THR A 279 12.87 -11.54 -6.86
CA THR A 279 13.83 -10.77 -7.64
C THR A 279 13.19 -9.57 -8.31
N ASP A 280 13.98 -8.56 -8.67
CA ASP A 280 13.51 -7.42 -9.47
C ASP A 280 12.92 -7.84 -10.82
N ARG A 281 13.43 -8.94 -11.40
CA ARG A 281 12.88 -9.52 -12.63
C ARG A 281 11.47 -10.08 -12.43
N GLU A 282 11.22 -10.78 -11.34
CA GLU A 282 9.90 -11.33 -10.99
C GLU A 282 8.93 -10.19 -10.65
N ILE A 283 9.37 -9.18 -9.92
CA ILE A 283 8.58 -7.96 -9.61
C ILE A 283 8.16 -7.27 -10.91
N LEU A 284 9.10 -7.05 -11.86
CA LEU A 284 8.81 -6.41 -13.13
C LEU A 284 7.88 -7.24 -14.02
N ALA A 285 8.02 -8.57 -13.99
CA ALA A 285 7.10 -9.47 -14.70
C ALA A 285 5.68 -9.38 -14.12
N ALA A 286 5.53 -9.42 -12.79
CA ALA A 286 4.25 -9.27 -12.12
C ALA A 286 3.62 -7.88 -12.33
N TYR A 287 4.42 -6.82 -12.34
CA TYR A 287 3.99 -5.46 -12.67
C TYR A 287 3.34 -5.38 -14.05
N ARG A 288 3.99 -5.98 -15.07
CA ARG A 288 3.47 -6.01 -16.44
C ARG A 288 2.22 -6.89 -16.56
N LEU A 289 2.19 -8.03 -15.89
CA LEU A 289 1.04 -8.92 -15.84
C LEU A 289 -0.18 -8.20 -15.25
N LEU A 290 -0.03 -7.58 -14.07
CA LEU A 290 -1.11 -6.84 -13.41
C LEU A 290 -1.71 -5.78 -14.34
N ALA A 291 -0.87 -4.99 -14.99
CA ALA A 291 -1.35 -3.92 -15.87
C ALA A 291 -1.99 -4.44 -17.16
N ARG A 292 -1.41 -5.46 -17.80
CA ARG A 292 -1.80 -5.92 -19.14
C ARG A 292 -2.90 -6.96 -19.14
N GLU A 293 -2.93 -7.82 -18.12
CA GLU A 293 -3.79 -8.99 -18.09
C GLU A 293 -4.90 -8.89 -17.03
N GLU A 294 -4.66 -8.14 -15.91
CA GLU A 294 -5.68 -7.88 -14.88
C GLU A 294 -6.21 -6.44 -14.92
N ALA A 295 -5.68 -5.59 -15.81
CA ALA A 295 -6.02 -4.15 -15.91
C ALA A 295 -5.83 -3.37 -14.60
N VAL A 296 -4.94 -3.82 -13.72
CA VAL A 296 -4.61 -3.18 -12.44
C VAL A 296 -3.19 -2.65 -12.48
N TRP A 297 -3.03 -1.34 -12.52
CA TRP A 297 -1.72 -0.71 -12.57
C TRP A 297 -1.28 -0.24 -11.17
N GLY A 298 -0.44 -1.05 -10.52
CA GLY A 298 0.22 -0.74 -9.24
C GLY A 298 1.66 -0.25 -9.43
N GLU A 299 2.23 0.38 -8.39
CA GLU A 299 3.67 0.67 -8.34
C GLU A 299 4.49 -0.63 -8.26
N LEU A 300 5.78 -0.60 -8.62
CA LEU A 300 6.63 -1.79 -8.60
C LEU A 300 6.66 -2.50 -7.24
N GLY A 301 6.74 -1.73 -6.14
CA GLY A 301 6.69 -2.27 -4.79
C GLY A 301 5.42 -3.09 -4.50
N SER A 302 4.29 -2.70 -5.07
CA SER A 302 3.02 -3.42 -4.96
C SER A 302 3.06 -4.79 -5.61
N SER A 303 3.77 -4.89 -6.74
CA SER A 303 3.83 -6.10 -7.56
C SER A 303 4.60 -7.25 -6.89
N ALA A 304 5.35 -6.97 -5.82
CA ALA A 304 6.02 -8.00 -5.04
C ALA A 304 5.05 -9.02 -4.42
N SER A 305 3.82 -8.61 -4.06
CA SER A 305 2.77 -9.53 -3.56
C SER A 305 2.39 -10.58 -4.61
N VAL A 306 2.24 -10.15 -5.86
CA VAL A 306 1.86 -11.03 -7.00
C VAL A 306 3.07 -11.85 -7.48
N ALA A 307 4.26 -11.26 -7.54
CA ALA A 307 5.48 -12.00 -7.84
C ALA A 307 5.68 -13.15 -6.86
N GLY A 308 5.48 -12.88 -5.57
CA GLY A 308 5.54 -13.86 -4.51
C GLY A 308 4.45 -14.92 -4.60
N LEU A 309 3.20 -14.53 -4.89
CA LEU A 309 2.11 -15.48 -5.13
C LEU A 309 2.48 -16.48 -6.22
N LEU A 310 2.97 -15.99 -7.37
CA LEU A 310 3.37 -16.86 -8.49
C LEU A 310 4.52 -17.79 -8.11
N ALA A 311 5.51 -17.31 -7.34
CA ALA A 311 6.63 -18.12 -6.90
C ALA A 311 6.20 -19.23 -5.93
N VAL A 312 5.35 -18.94 -4.94
CA VAL A 312 4.86 -19.94 -3.98
C VAL A 312 3.88 -20.93 -4.63
N SER A 313 3.12 -20.49 -5.63
CA SER A 313 2.28 -21.39 -6.46
C SER A 313 3.15 -22.36 -7.23
N ALA A 314 4.17 -21.88 -7.93
CA ALA A 314 5.10 -22.72 -8.70
C ALA A 314 5.86 -23.74 -7.84
N SER A 315 6.10 -23.41 -6.56
CA SER A 315 6.76 -24.33 -5.62
C SER A 315 5.80 -25.28 -4.88
N GLY A 316 4.50 -25.26 -5.21
CA GLY A 316 3.50 -26.14 -4.59
C GLY A 316 3.16 -25.80 -3.13
N GLN A 317 3.49 -24.60 -2.65
CA GLN A 317 3.24 -24.20 -1.26
C GLN A 317 1.81 -23.65 -1.04
N LEU A 318 1.05 -23.44 -2.12
CA LEU A 318 -0.35 -23.04 -2.03
C LEU A 318 -1.28 -24.25 -2.08
N PRO A 319 -2.27 -24.33 -1.20
CA PRO A 319 -3.35 -25.31 -1.34
C PRO A 319 -4.14 -25.05 -2.62
N VAL A 320 -4.47 -26.11 -3.37
CA VAL A 320 -5.32 -25.99 -4.57
C VAL A 320 -6.70 -25.45 -4.15
N GLY A 321 -7.22 -24.51 -4.93
CA GLY A 321 -8.52 -23.89 -4.68
C GLY A 321 -8.54 -22.91 -3.49
N ALA A 322 -7.38 -22.59 -2.89
CA ALA A 322 -7.31 -21.61 -1.82
C ALA A 322 -7.81 -20.24 -2.26
N ARG A 323 -8.55 -19.55 -1.38
CA ARG A 323 -8.86 -18.14 -1.57
C ARG A 323 -7.69 -17.29 -1.16
N VAL A 324 -7.15 -16.52 -2.09
CA VAL A 324 -5.94 -15.70 -1.92
C VAL A 324 -6.26 -14.23 -2.15
N VAL A 325 -5.78 -13.36 -1.27
CA VAL A 325 -5.81 -11.92 -1.48
C VAL A 325 -4.38 -11.42 -1.67
N CYS A 326 -4.14 -10.62 -2.71
CA CYS A 326 -2.89 -9.86 -2.89
C CYS A 326 -3.16 -8.37 -2.70
N THR A 327 -2.43 -7.72 -1.81
CA THR A 327 -2.52 -6.26 -1.67
C THR A 327 -1.64 -5.57 -2.70
N VAL A 328 -2.26 -4.72 -3.54
CA VAL A 328 -1.62 -3.78 -4.47
C VAL A 328 -1.54 -2.44 -3.77
N THR A 329 -0.41 -2.15 -3.14
CA THR A 329 -0.26 -1.13 -2.08
C THR A 329 -0.27 0.31 -2.56
N GLY A 330 0.15 0.59 -3.79
CA GLY A 330 0.22 1.93 -4.35
C GLY A 330 -0.07 1.95 -5.85
N ASN A 331 -0.46 3.11 -6.35
CA ASN A 331 -0.82 3.37 -7.73
C ASN A 331 0.42 3.42 -8.64
N GLY A 332 0.30 2.94 -9.88
CA GLY A 332 1.38 2.95 -10.87
C GLY A 332 1.90 4.35 -11.22
N LEU A 333 1.07 5.38 -11.12
CA LEU A 333 1.47 6.77 -11.30
C LEU A 333 2.51 7.27 -10.29
N LYS A 334 2.76 6.53 -9.21
CA LYS A 334 3.82 6.83 -8.24
C LYS A 334 5.24 6.56 -8.78
N ASP A 335 5.34 5.71 -9.81
CA ASP A 335 6.62 5.26 -10.39
C ASP A 335 6.53 5.21 -11.93
N PRO A 336 6.18 6.34 -12.62
CA PRO A 336 5.86 6.35 -14.05
C PRO A 336 7.05 6.03 -14.95
N ASP A 337 8.28 6.26 -14.49
CA ASP A 337 9.51 6.04 -15.28
C ASP A 337 9.62 4.59 -15.77
N TRP A 338 9.20 3.62 -14.95
CA TRP A 338 9.22 2.21 -15.31
C TRP A 338 8.12 1.83 -16.32
N ALA A 339 7.00 2.55 -16.34
CA ALA A 339 5.98 2.37 -17.36
C ALA A 339 6.49 2.81 -18.75
N LEU A 340 7.27 3.91 -18.76
CA LEU A 340 7.88 4.45 -19.98
C LEU A 340 9.10 3.63 -20.41
N SER A 341 9.81 3.03 -19.47
CA SER A 341 10.98 2.19 -19.76
C SER A 341 10.57 0.92 -20.49
N GLY A 342 10.95 0.81 -21.75
CA GLY A 342 10.60 -0.30 -22.63
C GLY A 342 9.22 -0.19 -23.29
N ALA A 343 8.59 0.99 -23.25
CA ALA A 343 7.46 1.29 -24.11
C ALA A 343 7.95 1.36 -25.58
N PRO A 344 7.20 0.77 -26.52
CA PRO A 344 7.55 0.91 -27.94
C PRO A 344 7.43 2.36 -28.38
N ALA A 345 8.26 2.77 -29.33
CA ALA A 345 8.10 4.08 -29.93
C ALA A 345 6.73 4.19 -30.61
N PRO A 346 6.08 5.37 -30.57
CA PRO A 346 4.81 5.56 -31.27
C PRO A 346 4.98 5.30 -32.77
N THR A 347 4.03 4.56 -33.37
CA THR A 347 3.97 4.36 -34.81
C THR A 347 3.32 5.56 -35.46
N THR A 348 4.02 6.23 -36.37
CA THR A 348 3.47 7.33 -37.15
C THR A 348 2.76 6.77 -38.39
N VAL A 349 1.51 7.14 -38.56
CA VAL A 349 0.71 6.79 -39.76
C VAL A 349 0.17 8.07 -40.43
N PRO A 350 -0.08 8.06 -41.73
CA PRO A 350 -0.85 9.14 -42.37
C PRO A 350 -2.22 9.32 -41.71
N ALA A 351 -2.84 10.50 -41.88
CA ALA A 351 -4.21 10.77 -41.42
C ALA A 351 -5.24 10.07 -42.35
N ASP A 352 -5.12 8.75 -42.46
CA ASP A 352 -5.93 7.88 -43.31
C ASP A 352 -6.37 6.64 -42.52
N ALA A 353 -7.65 6.29 -42.64
CA ALA A 353 -8.26 5.19 -41.90
C ALA A 353 -7.70 3.82 -42.31
N ALA A 354 -7.41 3.62 -43.59
CA ALA A 354 -6.86 2.34 -44.08
C ALA A 354 -5.43 2.10 -43.57
N ALA A 355 -4.59 3.15 -43.60
CA ALA A 355 -3.24 3.07 -43.04
C ALA A 355 -3.25 2.84 -41.53
N ALA A 356 -4.17 3.48 -40.78
CA ALA A 356 -4.32 3.25 -39.36
C ALA A 356 -4.82 1.84 -39.04
N ALA A 357 -5.80 1.32 -39.81
CA ALA A 357 -6.32 -0.04 -39.64
C ALA A 357 -5.23 -1.10 -39.92
N ALA A 358 -4.43 -0.91 -40.95
CA ALA A 358 -3.31 -1.79 -41.27
C ALA A 358 -2.26 -1.80 -40.13
N ALA A 359 -1.92 -0.63 -39.58
CA ALA A 359 -0.98 -0.51 -38.46
C ALA A 359 -1.50 -1.16 -37.16
N LEU A 360 -2.82 -1.23 -37.00
CA LEU A 360 -3.50 -1.90 -35.86
C LEU A 360 -3.76 -3.40 -36.10
N GLY A 361 -3.44 -3.93 -37.28
CA GLY A 361 -3.73 -5.33 -37.63
C GLY A 361 -5.20 -5.61 -37.81
N LEU A 362 -6.01 -4.59 -38.20
CA LEU A 362 -7.47 -4.71 -38.45
C LEU A 362 -7.83 -4.87 -39.94
N ALA A 363 -6.84 -4.81 -40.80
CA ALA A 363 -6.99 -4.94 -42.25
C ALA A 363 -6.21 -6.13 -42.80
#